data_e3e0012f505528daeb90bcebd66f62c9
#
_entry.id   e3e0012f505528daeb90bcebd66f62c9
#
_cell.length_a   1.000
_cell.length_b   1.000
_cell.length_c   1.000
_cell.angle_alpha   90.00
_cell.angle_beta   90.00
_cell.angle_gamma   90.00
#
_symmetry.space_group_name_H-M   'P 1'
#
loop_
_entity.id
_entity.type
_entity.pdbx_description
1 polymer ?
#
loop_
_entity_poly.entity_id
_entity_poly.type
_entity_poly.pdbx_seq_one_letter_code
_entity_poly.pdbx_strand_id
1 'polypeptide(L)'
;MEQNKNNQLLEIFFRVLRGEAISVKKLAEEYKLSTKSISRDISEIQKFLSEHRELMQNAELIYSYKDKVYLLNSDEFLKNKELFALVKIMLGCRCFSKEEILTLIAKLKKFTTIHDKKQFENLIRKEIYHYHEVKSDCKSVIDNLWKIIQAIEEKRTITITYYKMNRNEVKHKIKPVSIMFSEYYFYLIAYDADDTRYKPIYFRIDRISAITEHRENFCLERKYDFDEGDLREKNQFMFPGETVKIRFAFSGLSLQAILDRLPTAKVVEKNGNTSIIEAEVNHGRGIIMCLLSQGSWVKVLSPQSLVDEMKEELDKMISYYKI
;
A
#
# COMPACT_ATOMS: atom_id res chain seq x y z
N MET A 1 -42.63 17.28 14.33
CA MET A 1 -41.42 17.01 15.11
C MET A 1 -40.54 18.21 14.99
N GLU A 2 -40.36 18.98 16.04
CA GLU A 2 -39.30 20.03 16.07
C GLU A 2 -37.97 19.33 15.92
N GLN A 3 -37.35 19.51 14.76
CA GLN A 3 -35.98 19.08 14.55
C GLN A 3 -35.09 19.92 15.49
N ASN A 4 -34.47 19.27 16.44
CA ASN A 4 -33.63 19.93 17.42
C ASN A 4 -32.53 20.68 16.61
N LYS A 5 -32.43 22.00 16.78
CA LYS A 5 -31.47 22.89 16.07
C LYS A 5 -30.04 22.32 16.04
N ASN A 6 -29.62 21.68 17.12
CA ASN A 6 -28.32 21.07 17.23
C ASN A 6 -28.14 19.89 16.26
N ASN A 7 -29.19 19.08 16.05
CA ASN A 7 -29.12 17.95 15.11
C ASN A 7 -28.97 18.44 13.67
N GLN A 8 -29.68 19.52 13.32
CA GLN A 8 -29.58 20.14 11.99
C GLN A 8 -28.18 20.69 11.72
N LEU A 9 -27.61 21.43 12.69
CA LEU A 9 -26.26 21.96 12.58
C LEU A 9 -25.22 20.86 12.42
N LEU A 10 -25.31 19.77 13.20
CA LEU A 10 -24.45 18.61 13.07
C LEU A 10 -24.61 17.91 11.70
N GLU A 11 -25.86 17.78 11.21
CA GLU A 11 -26.11 17.18 9.90
C GLU A 11 -25.47 18.01 8.77
N ILE A 12 -25.63 19.34 8.77
CA ILE A 12 -24.99 20.24 7.80
C ILE A 12 -23.48 20.10 7.90
N PHE A 13 -22.92 20.07 9.11
CA PHE A 13 -21.49 19.90 9.33
C PHE A 13 -20.97 18.58 8.77
N PHE A 14 -21.64 17.45 9.03
CA PHE A 14 -21.26 16.15 8.46
C PHE A 14 -21.36 16.10 6.94
N ARG A 15 -22.35 16.77 6.34
CA ARG A 15 -22.47 16.88 4.86
C ARG A 15 -21.28 17.64 4.28
N VAL A 16 -20.89 18.74 4.93
CA VAL A 16 -19.72 19.53 4.53
C VAL A 16 -18.43 18.72 4.65
N LEU A 17 -18.24 17.98 5.75
CA LEU A 17 -17.07 17.12 5.96
C LEU A 17 -16.93 16.03 4.89
N ARG A 18 -18.06 15.58 4.34
CA ARG A 18 -18.07 14.61 3.22
C ARG A 18 -17.80 15.26 1.87
N GLY A 19 -17.50 16.56 1.83
CA GLY A 19 -17.24 17.32 0.61
C GLY A 19 -18.50 17.71 -0.16
N GLU A 20 -19.68 17.70 0.47
CA GLU A 20 -20.89 18.18 -0.16
C GLU A 20 -20.88 19.70 -0.29
N ALA A 21 -21.20 20.19 -1.49
CA ALA A 21 -21.37 21.60 -1.75
C ALA A 21 -22.74 22.07 -1.20
N ILE A 22 -22.73 22.96 -0.23
CA ILE A 22 -23.91 23.40 0.52
C ILE A 22 -24.52 24.65 -0.09
N SER A 23 -25.74 24.54 -0.60
CA SER A 23 -26.53 25.70 -1.06
C SER A 23 -27.53 26.11 0.02
N VAL A 24 -27.44 27.36 0.47
CA VAL A 24 -28.38 27.93 1.45
C VAL A 24 -29.82 27.79 0.98
N LYS A 25 -30.08 28.04 -0.31
CA LYS A 25 -31.43 27.96 -0.86
C LYS A 25 -31.97 26.50 -0.86
N LYS A 26 -31.16 25.56 -1.31
CA LYS A 26 -31.55 24.13 -1.32
C LYS A 26 -31.78 23.58 0.08
N LEU A 27 -30.93 23.93 1.05
CA LEU A 27 -31.11 23.53 2.44
C LEU A 27 -32.35 24.14 3.07
N ALA A 28 -32.64 25.42 2.76
CA ALA A 28 -33.84 26.10 3.24
C ALA A 28 -35.12 25.38 2.76
N GLU A 29 -35.14 24.94 1.50
CA GLU A 29 -36.23 24.14 0.92
C GLU A 29 -36.31 22.76 1.55
N GLU A 30 -35.19 22.08 1.73
CA GLU A 30 -35.10 20.72 2.30
C GLU A 30 -35.58 20.66 3.75
N TYR A 31 -35.09 21.59 4.58
CA TYR A 31 -35.46 21.68 6.01
C TYR A 31 -36.75 22.46 6.27
N LYS A 32 -37.37 23.05 5.26
CA LYS A 32 -38.56 23.92 5.38
C LYS A 32 -38.31 25.11 6.30
N LEU A 33 -37.14 25.71 6.20
CA LEU A 33 -36.71 26.86 7.01
C LEU A 33 -36.42 28.06 6.16
N SER A 34 -36.26 29.23 6.81
CA SER A 34 -35.84 30.44 6.11
C SER A 34 -34.35 30.36 5.71
N THR A 35 -34.00 30.98 4.60
CA THR A 35 -32.59 31.15 4.18
C THR A 35 -31.74 31.84 5.25
N LYS A 36 -32.35 32.74 6.03
CA LYS A 36 -31.70 33.44 7.14
C LYS A 36 -31.31 32.49 8.27
N SER A 37 -32.16 31.50 8.57
CA SER A 37 -31.85 30.43 9.56
C SER A 37 -30.68 29.60 9.11
N ILE A 38 -30.69 29.07 7.87
CA ILE A 38 -29.60 28.29 7.31
C ILE A 38 -28.29 29.08 7.25
N SER A 39 -28.35 30.37 6.88
CA SER A 39 -27.15 31.22 6.87
C SER A 39 -26.56 31.41 8.28
N ARG A 40 -27.40 31.43 9.30
CA ARG A 40 -26.92 31.49 10.69
C ARG A 40 -26.24 30.19 11.11
N ASP A 41 -26.81 29.04 10.75
CA ASP A 41 -26.21 27.73 11.02
C ASP A 41 -24.85 27.59 10.34
N ILE A 42 -24.75 28.04 9.09
CA ILE A 42 -23.47 28.06 8.35
C ILE A 42 -22.46 28.97 9.05
N SER A 43 -22.87 30.15 9.53
CA SER A 43 -22.01 31.05 10.28
C SER A 43 -21.55 30.45 11.61
N GLU A 44 -22.41 29.70 12.30
CA GLU A 44 -22.04 28.96 13.52
C GLU A 44 -20.98 27.88 13.22
N ILE A 45 -21.11 27.17 12.10
CA ILE A 45 -20.09 26.19 11.64
C ILE A 45 -18.76 26.90 11.31
N GLN A 46 -18.80 28.02 10.58
CA GLN A 46 -17.60 28.81 10.27
C GLN A 46 -16.89 29.28 11.53
N LYS A 47 -17.68 29.79 12.52
CA LYS A 47 -17.15 30.18 13.80
C LYS A 47 -16.50 29.02 14.55
N PHE A 48 -17.17 27.86 14.63
CA PHE A 48 -16.63 26.66 15.24
C PHE A 48 -15.27 26.26 14.61
N LEU A 49 -15.19 26.22 13.29
CA LEU A 49 -13.95 25.88 12.57
C LEU A 49 -12.82 26.87 12.89
N SER A 50 -13.14 28.18 13.00
CA SER A 50 -12.14 29.19 13.30
C SER A 50 -11.64 29.17 14.75
N GLU A 51 -12.50 28.77 15.69
CA GLU A 51 -12.19 28.71 17.12
C GLU A 51 -11.50 27.41 17.52
N HIS A 52 -11.68 26.31 16.74
CA HIS A 52 -11.16 24.97 17.04
C HIS A 52 -10.16 24.50 15.98
N ARG A 53 -9.23 25.36 15.61
CA ARG A 53 -8.19 25.05 14.61
C ARG A 53 -7.34 23.83 14.98
N GLU A 54 -7.17 23.55 16.27
CA GLU A 54 -6.44 22.35 16.74
C GLU A 54 -7.13 21.03 16.35
N LEU A 55 -8.47 21.04 16.25
CA LEU A 55 -9.26 19.83 15.89
C LEU A 55 -9.35 19.64 14.38
N MET A 56 -9.34 20.73 13.62
CA MET A 56 -9.65 20.73 12.19
C MET A 56 -8.58 21.45 11.36
N GLN A 57 -7.45 21.73 11.98
CA GLN A 57 -6.26 22.40 11.46
C GLN A 57 -6.60 23.53 10.48
N ASN A 58 -6.64 24.30 9.91
CA ASN A 58 -7.02 25.37 8.99
C ASN A 58 -8.19 25.03 8.03
N ALA A 59 -9.08 24.13 8.42
CA ALA A 59 -10.29 23.87 7.62
C ALA A 59 -11.20 25.12 7.65
N GLU A 60 -11.62 25.58 6.50
CA GLU A 60 -12.48 26.76 6.34
C GLU A 60 -13.66 26.46 5.43
N LEU A 61 -14.83 26.97 5.78
CA LEU A 61 -16.02 26.89 4.94
C LEU A 61 -16.08 28.12 4.03
N ILE A 62 -15.68 27.96 2.76
CA ILE A 62 -15.53 29.04 1.79
C ILE A 62 -16.77 29.09 0.87
N TYR A 63 -17.24 30.32 0.58
CA TYR A 63 -18.32 30.55 -0.37
C TYR A 63 -17.81 30.67 -1.80
N SER A 64 -18.28 29.80 -2.68
CA SER A 64 -18.06 29.89 -4.13
C SER A 64 -19.11 30.82 -4.75
N TYR A 65 -18.71 32.02 -5.17
CA TYR A 65 -19.60 32.97 -5.83
C TYR A 65 -20.07 32.50 -7.19
N LYS A 66 -19.24 31.69 -7.88
CA LYS A 66 -19.57 31.09 -9.19
C LYS A 66 -20.72 30.10 -9.09
N ASP A 67 -20.65 29.21 -8.11
CA ASP A 67 -21.58 28.08 -7.97
C ASP A 67 -22.69 28.38 -6.95
N LYS A 68 -22.58 29.47 -6.20
CA LYS A 68 -23.49 29.92 -5.12
C LYS A 68 -23.66 28.87 -4.01
N VAL A 69 -22.54 28.24 -3.62
CA VAL A 69 -22.48 27.20 -2.59
C VAL A 69 -21.33 27.44 -1.62
N TYR A 70 -21.45 26.85 -0.44
CA TYR A 70 -20.34 26.75 0.51
C TYR A 70 -19.63 25.41 0.31
N LEU A 71 -18.31 25.41 0.35
CA LEU A 71 -17.42 24.28 0.23
C LEU A 71 -16.44 24.26 1.40
N LEU A 72 -16.19 23.09 1.96
CA LEU A 72 -15.09 22.95 2.90
C LEU A 72 -13.76 22.97 2.14
N ASN A 73 -12.94 23.95 2.45
CA ASN A 73 -11.56 23.99 2.03
C ASN A 73 -10.70 23.42 3.15
N SER A 74 -10.25 22.21 2.96
CA SER A 74 -9.33 21.54 3.88
C SER A 74 -8.47 20.59 3.06
N ASP A 75 -7.17 20.64 3.29
CA ASP A 75 -6.24 19.70 2.67
C ASP A 75 -6.06 18.41 3.48
N GLU A 76 -6.70 18.32 4.65
CA GLU A 76 -6.58 17.18 5.56
C GLU A 76 -7.51 16.01 5.26
N PHE A 77 -8.66 16.28 4.64
CA PHE A 77 -9.61 15.24 4.31
C PHE A 77 -9.38 14.71 2.89
N LEU A 78 -9.38 13.38 2.76
CA LEU A 78 -9.28 12.74 1.46
C LEU A 78 -10.38 13.25 0.52
N LYS A 79 -9.97 13.85 -0.58
CA LYS A 79 -10.86 14.24 -1.66
C LYS A 79 -11.30 13.00 -2.44
N ASN A 80 -12.46 13.07 -3.08
CA ASN A 80 -13.00 11.93 -3.85
C ASN A 80 -12.00 11.34 -4.86
N LYS A 81 -11.20 12.19 -5.52
CA LYS A 81 -10.16 11.76 -6.46
C LYS A 81 -9.05 10.95 -5.80
N GLU A 82 -8.67 11.31 -4.58
CA GLU A 82 -7.63 10.63 -3.80
C GLU A 82 -8.15 9.29 -3.28
N LEU A 83 -9.38 9.30 -2.77
CA LEU A 83 -10.08 8.09 -2.34
C LEU A 83 -10.24 7.09 -3.48
N PHE A 84 -10.58 7.58 -4.69
CA PHE A 84 -10.66 6.76 -5.88
C PHE A 84 -9.30 6.14 -6.24
N ALA A 85 -8.22 6.92 -6.21
CA ALA A 85 -6.88 6.43 -6.47
C ALA A 85 -6.46 5.34 -5.47
N LEU A 86 -6.72 5.54 -4.17
CA LEU A 86 -6.45 4.53 -3.14
C LEU A 86 -7.22 3.23 -3.39
N VAL A 87 -8.51 3.31 -3.70
CA VAL A 87 -9.32 2.12 -3.99
C VAL A 87 -8.83 1.39 -5.25
N LYS A 88 -8.40 2.12 -6.28
CA LYS A 88 -7.80 1.51 -7.49
C LYS A 88 -6.52 0.74 -7.16
N ILE A 89 -5.65 1.28 -6.32
CA ILE A 89 -4.44 0.59 -5.84
C ILE A 89 -4.85 -0.65 -5.03
N MET A 90 -5.79 -0.53 -4.08
CA MET A 90 -6.25 -1.64 -3.26
C MET A 90 -6.87 -2.79 -4.07
N LEU A 91 -7.61 -2.48 -5.11
CA LEU A 91 -8.16 -3.50 -6.03
C LEU A 91 -7.05 -4.14 -6.87
N GLY A 92 -6.08 -3.34 -7.33
CA GLY A 92 -4.97 -3.81 -8.17
C GLY A 92 -4.00 -4.74 -7.44
N CYS A 93 -3.73 -4.50 -6.15
CA CYS A 93 -2.80 -5.34 -5.39
C CYS A 93 -3.36 -6.70 -4.96
N ARG A 94 -4.68 -6.91 -4.95
CA ARG A 94 -5.34 -8.19 -4.71
C ARG A 94 -4.94 -8.91 -3.40
N CYS A 95 -4.33 -8.20 -2.47
CA CYS A 95 -3.74 -8.75 -1.24
C CYS A 95 -4.78 -9.04 -0.14
N PHE A 96 -5.98 -8.52 -0.26
CA PHE A 96 -7.07 -8.73 0.68
C PHE A 96 -8.05 -9.78 0.16
N SER A 97 -8.72 -10.49 1.08
CA SER A 97 -9.84 -11.34 0.69
C SER A 97 -10.97 -10.50 0.06
N LYS A 98 -11.85 -11.14 -0.69
CA LYS A 98 -12.99 -10.44 -1.30
C LYS A 98 -13.89 -9.80 -0.24
N GLU A 99 -14.04 -10.43 0.90
CA GLU A 99 -14.81 -9.90 2.02
C GLU A 99 -14.14 -8.67 2.66
N GLU A 100 -12.82 -8.76 2.92
CA GLU A 100 -12.04 -7.65 3.47
C GLU A 100 -12.07 -6.43 2.55
N ILE A 101 -11.80 -6.61 1.24
CA ILE A 101 -11.75 -5.49 0.29
C ILE A 101 -13.11 -4.83 0.13
N LEU A 102 -14.21 -5.59 0.09
CA LEU A 102 -15.56 -5.03 0.02
C LEU A 102 -15.91 -4.24 1.28
N THR A 103 -15.52 -4.75 2.44
CA THR A 103 -15.72 -4.07 3.74
C THR A 103 -14.94 -2.76 3.80
N LEU A 104 -13.66 -2.77 3.39
CA LEU A 104 -12.82 -1.57 3.34
C LEU A 104 -13.42 -0.52 2.38
N ILE A 105 -13.79 -0.93 1.16
CA ILE A 105 -14.40 -0.03 0.18
C ILE A 105 -15.73 0.55 0.71
N ALA A 106 -16.56 -0.26 1.38
CA ALA A 106 -17.81 0.20 1.96
C ALA A 106 -17.58 1.26 3.07
N LYS A 107 -16.53 1.11 3.88
CA LYS A 107 -16.13 2.10 4.88
C LYS A 107 -15.62 3.38 4.20
N LEU A 108 -14.73 3.27 3.23
CA LEU A 108 -14.18 4.40 2.49
C LEU A 108 -15.25 5.21 1.77
N LYS A 109 -16.25 4.57 1.16
CA LYS A 109 -17.39 5.24 0.52
C LYS A 109 -18.20 6.12 1.47
N LYS A 110 -18.14 5.92 2.80
CA LYS A 110 -18.83 6.79 3.76
C LYS A 110 -18.24 8.20 3.80
N PHE A 111 -17.01 8.36 3.33
CA PHE A 111 -16.33 9.66 3.24
C PHE A 111 -16.58 10.38 1.91
N THR A 112 -17.36 9.78 0.97
CA THR A 112 -17.75 10.43 -0.28
C THR A 112 -19.13 11.08 -0.18
N THR A 113 -19.40 12.08 -1.03
CA THR A 113 -20.74 12.67 -1.15
C THR A 113 -21.73 11.65 -1.73
N ILE A 114 -23.05 11.88 -1.50
CA ILE A 114 -24.10 11.02 -2.06
C ILE A 114 -24.04 11.00 -3.60
N HIS A 115 -23.75 12.15 -4.22
CA HIS A 115 -23.63 12.28 -5.68
C HIS A 115 -22.46 11.46 -6.22
N ASP A 116 -21.27 11.61 -5.62
CA ASP A 116 -20.05 10.96 -6.08
C ASP A 116 -20.04 9.47 -5.78
N LYS A 117 -20.78 9.03 -4.76
CA LYS A 117 -20.90 7.62 -4.38
C LYS A 117 -21.40 6.76 -5.54
N LYS A 118 -22.41 7.20 -6.27
CA LYS A 118 -22.95 6.48 -7.44
C LYS A 118 -21.93 6.41 -8.58
N GLN A 119 -21.26 7.51 -8.85
CA GLN A 119 -20.19 7.56 -9.86
C GLN A 119 -19.04 6.64 -9.46
N PHE A 120 -18.59 6.68 -8.21
CA PHE A 120 -17.57 5.83 -7.66
C PHE A 120 -17.91 4.34 -7.82
N GLU A 121 -19.13 3.93 -7.43
CA GLU A 121 -19.61 2.56 -7.60
C GLU A 121 -19.59 2.08 -9.04
N ASN A 122 -20.01 2.91 -9.96
CA ASN A 122 -20.01 2.57 -11.38
C ASN A 122 -18.59 2.35 -11.93
N LEU A 123 -17.62 3.17 -11.49
CA LEU A 123 -16.23 3.09 -11.95
C LEU A 123 -15.50 1.84 -11.47
N ILE A 124 -15.82 1.33 -10.28
CA ILE A 124 -15.13 0.16 -9.70
C ILE A 124 -15.92 -1.15 -9.85
N ARG A 125 -17.19 -1.10 -10.27
CA ARG A 125 -18.09 -2.25 -10.31
C ARG A 125 -17.53 -3.44 -11.10
N LYS A 126 -16.95 -3.20 -12.26
CA LYS A 126 -16.37 -4.28 -13.10
C LYS A 126 -15.16 -4.92 -12.45
N GLU A 127 -14.30 -4.13 -11.79
CA GLU A 127 -13.12 -4.64 -11.10
C GLU A 127 -13.51 -5.46 -9.86
N ILE A 128 -14.51 -5.01 -9.10
CA ILE A 128 -15.04 -5.79 -7.98
C ILE A 128 -15.66 -7.11 -8.46
N TYR A 129 -16.38 -7.09 -9.60
CA TYR A 129 -16.97 -8.31 -10.14
C TYR A 129 -15.90 -9.34 -10.51
N HIS A 130 -14.83 -8.89 -11.16
CA HIS A 130 -13.69 -9.73 -11.58
C HIS A 130 -12.57 -9.80 -10.53
N TYR A 131 -12.82 -9.36 -9.29
CA TYR A 131 -11.81 -9.42 -8.25
C TYR A 131 -11.51 -10.86 -7.87
N HIS A 132 -10.29 -11.28 -8.15
CA HIS A 132 -9.72 -12.56 -7.76
C HIS A 132 -8.66 -12.32 -6.70
N GLU A 133 -9.01 -12.61 -5.47
CA GLU A 133 -8.09 -12.53 -4.34
C GLU A 133 -6.92 -13.51 -4.48
N VAL A 134 -5.81 -13.19 -3.85
CA VAL A 134 -4.72 -14.14 -3.66
C VAL A 134 -5.19 -15.21 -2.66
N LYS A 135 -4.94 -16.49 -2.96
CA LYS A 135 -5.26 -17.59 -2.03
C LYS A 135 -4.49 -17.39 -0.74
N SER A 136 -5.20 -17.33 0.36
CA SER A 136 -4.69 -17.10 1.70
C SER A 136 -4.94 -18.32 2.58
N ASP A 137 -4.00 -18.62 3.47
CA ASP A 137 -4.11 -19.65 4.50
C ASP A 137 -4.54 -19.05 5.85
N CYS A 138 -4.57 -17.71 5.96
CA CYS A 138 -5.07 -17.00 7.14
C CYS A 138 -6.57 -16.64 7.00
N LYS A 139 -7.22 -16.44 8.14
CA LYS A 139 -8.63 -16.01 8.18
C LYS A 139 -8.79 -14.55 7.77
N SER A 140 -7.86 -13.69 8.18
CA SER A 140 -7.86 -12.26 7.88
C SER A 140 -6.40 -11.78 7.80
N VAL A 141 -6.06 -11.18 6.66
CA VAL A 141 -4.76 -10.53 6.46
C VAL A 141 -4.66 -9.28 7.34
N ILE A 142 -5.75 -8.53 7.47
CA ILE A 142 -5.81 -7.29 8.27
C ILE A 142 -5.55 -7.60 9.75
N ASP A 143 -6.18 -8.64 10.30
CA ASP A 143 -6.00 -9.01 11.70
C ASP A 143 -4.58 -9.50 11.98
N ASN A 144 -4.01 -10.28 11.06
CA ASN A 144 -2.61 -10.69 11.16
C ASN A 144 -1.65 -9.50 11.10
N LEU A 145 -1.88 -8.57 10.17
CA LEU A 145 -1.11 -7.33 10.08
C LEU A 145 -1.12 -6.58 11.40
N TRP A 146 -2.31 -6.40 12.00
CA TRP A 146 -2.45 -5.66 13.23
C TRP A 146 -1.69 -6.32 14.41
N LYS A 147 -1.84 -7.63 14.58
CA LYS A 147 -1.10 -8.38 15.63
C LYS A 147 0.42 -8.27 15.45
N ILE A 148 0.88 -8.37 14.20
CA ILE A 148 2.31 -8.27 13.90
C ILE A 148 2.83 -6.85 14.19
N ILE A 149 2.07 -5.80 13.80
CA ILE A 149 2.43 -4.41 14.08
C ILE A 149 2.57 -4.18 15.60
N GLN A 150 1.61 -4.66 16.39
CA GLN A 150 1.69 -4.57 17.84
C GLN A 150 2.93 -5.28 18.41
N ALA A 151 3.23 -6.48 17.89
CA ALA A 151 4.41 -7.23 18.34
C ALA A 151 5.74 -6.52 17.96
N ILE A 152 5.78 -5.83 16.81
CA ILE A 152 6.93 -5.01 16.40
C ILE A 152 7.10 -3.80 17.32
N GLU A 153 6.03 -3.04 17.56
CA GLU A 153 6.05 -1.85 18.42
C GLU A 153 6.48 -2.18 19.85
N GLU A 154 5.95 -3.27 20.41
CA GLU A 154 6.26 -3.73 21.75
C GLU A 154 7.54 -4.56 21.83
N LYS A 155 8.20 -4.81 20.69
CA LYS A 155 9.39 -5.67 20.58
C LYS A 155 9.18 -7.05 21.19
N ARG A 156 7.99 -7.64 20.99
CA ARG A 156 7.63 -8.97 21.50
C ARG A 156 8.01 -10.07 20.54
N THR A 157 8.57 -11.14 21.09
CA THR A 157 8.76 -12.39 20.35
C THR A 157 7.39 -13.04 20.08
N ILE A 158 7.21 -13.57 18.88
CA ILE A 158 5.99 -14.28 18.49
C ILE A 158 6.31 -15.67 17.94
N THR A 159 5.37 -16.59 18.05
CA THR A 159 5.40 -17.86 17.29
C THR A 159 4.34 -17.79 16.20
N ILE A 160 4.76 -17.96 14.96
CA ILE A 160 3.86 -18.07 13.81
C ILE A 160 3.71 -19.53 13.39
N THR A 161 2.47 -19.93 13.06
CA THR A 161 2.19 -21.17 12.32
C THR A 161 2.11 -20.83 10.85
N TYR A 162 3.01 -21.37 10.04
CA TYR A 162 3.27 -20.94 8.67
C TYR A 162 3.19 -22.08 7.66
N TYR A 163 2.49 -21.89 6.56
CA TYR A 163 2.43 -22.84 5.45
C TYR A 163 3.52 -22.57 4.41
N LYS A 164 4.47 -23.50 4.29
CA LYS A 164 5.50 -23.47 3.24
C LYS A 164 4.90 -23.67 1.85
N MET A 165 5.72 -23.45 0.81
CA MET A 165 5.29 -23.64 -0.59
C MET A 165 4.82 -25.09 -0.89
N ASN A 166 5.41 -26.07 -0.23
CA ASN A 166 5.03 -27.49 -0.30
C ASN A 166 3.83 -27.86 0.60
N ARG A 167 3.11 -26.86 1.14
CA ARG A 167 1.97 -27.03 2.04
C ARG A 167 2.26 -27.67 3.40
N ASN A 168 3.52 -27.84 3.75
CA ASN A 168 3.88 -28.29 5.10
C ASN A 168 3.68 -27.14 6.09
N GLU A 169 2.97 -27.44 7.17
CA GLU A 169 2.81 -26.53 8.29
C GLU A 169 4.05 -26.60 9.19
N VAL A 170 4.58 -25.44 9.53
CA VAL A 170 5.74 -25.29 10.42
C VAL A 170 5.51 -24.16 11.41
N LYS A 171 6.12 -24.29 12.58
CA LYS A 171 6.11 -23.22 13.60
C LYS A 171 7.48 -22.57 13.63
N HIS A 172 7.47 -21.25 13.66
CA HIS A 172 8.69 -20.43 13.82
C HIS A 172 8.51 -19.50 15.00
N LYS A 173 9.43 -19.53 15.96
CA LYS A 173 9.55 -18.53 17.01
C LYS A 173 10.48 -17.44 16.48
N ILE A 174 9.99 -16.21 16.38
CA ILE A 174 10.65 -15.12 15.66
C ILE A 174 10.60 -13.80 16.42
N LYS A 175 11.53 -12.92 16.09
CA LYS A 175 11.60 -11.51 16.49
C LYS A 175 11.11 -10.68 15.29
N PRO A 176 9.86 -10.21 15.27
CA PRO A 176 9.33 -9.42 14.15
C PRO A 176 9.96 -8.04 14.15
N VAL A 177 10.40 -7.55 12.99
CA VAL A 177 11.09 -6.25 12.90
C VAL A 177 10.43 -5.29 11.93
N SER A 178 9.81 -5.76 10.85
CA SER A 178 9.16 -4.90 9.87
C SER A 178 8.08 -5.62 9.05
N ILE A 179 7.23 -4.82 8.40
CA ILE A 179 6.26 -5.28 7.41
C ILE A 179 6.49 -4.53 6.11
N MET A 180 6.60 -5.28 5.02
CA MET A 180 6.68 -4.71 3.67
C MET A 180 5.55 -5.23 2.79
N PHE A 181 5.11 -4.39 1.86
CA PHE A 181 4.24 -4.80 0.76
C PHE A 181 5.07 -4.88 -0.53
N SER A 182 4.99 -6.02 -1.22
CA SER A 182 5.64 -6.22 -2.51
C SER A 182 4.76 -7.07 -3.43
N GLU A 183 4.56 -6.62 -4.65
CA GLU A 183 3.71 -7.24 -5.68
C GLU A 183 2.26 -7.40 -5.21
N TYR A 184 1.91 -8.56 -4.67
CA TYR A 184 0.55 -8.92 -4.23
C TYR A 184 0.48 -9.31 -2.76
N TYR A 185 1.59 -9.20 -2.00
CA TYR A 185 1.69 -9.80 -0.69
C TYR A 185 2.25 -8.83 0.34
N PHE A 186 1.73 -8.92 1.54
CA PHE A 186 2.41 -8.40 2.72
C PHE A 186 3.43 -9.41 3.21
N TYR A 187 4.61 -8.94 3.52
CA TYR A 187 5.70 -9.72 4.07
C TYR A 187 6.03 -9.24 5.47
N LEU A 188 6.08 -10.17 6.39
CA LEU A 188 6.71 -9.98 7.70
C LEU A 188 8.19 -10.25 7.54
N ILE A 189 9.01 -9.30 7.97
CA ILE A 189 10.45 -9.43 8.09
C ILE A 189 10.75 -9.69 9.55
N ALA A 190 11.49 -10.74 9.82
CA ALA A 190 11.79 -11.17 11.17
C ALA A 190 13.17 -11.84 11.25
N TYR A 191 13.70 -11.91 12.45
CA TYR A 191 14.84 -12.75 12.77
C TYR A 191 14.35 -14.01 13.50
N ASP A 192 15.03 -15.13 13.30
CA ASP A 192 14.81 -16.31 14.11
C ASP A 192 15.14 -15.99 15.58
N ALA A 193 14.30 -16.45 16.51
CA ALA A 193 14.46 -16.10 17.91
C ALA A 193 15.76 -16.62 18.52
N ASP A 194 16.22 -17.78 18.05
CA ASP A 194 17.36 -18.51 18.58
C ASP A 194 18.64 -18.29 17.74
N ASP A 195 18.54 -17.68 16.54
CA ASP A 195 19.71 -17.39 15.69
C ASP A 195 20.36 -16.05 16.05
N THR A 196 21.62 -16.11 16.47
CA THR A 196 22.43 -14.93 16.83
C THR A 196 23.06 -14.22 15.64
N ARG A 197 22.94 -14.78 14.44
CA ARG A 197 23.46 -14.17 13.19
C ARG A 197 22.57 -13.06 12.65
N TYR A 198 21.33 -12.96 13.14
CA TYR A 198 20.34 -11.97 12.74
C TYR A 198 20.18 -11.86 11.22
N LYS A 199 20.10 -13.02 10.55
CA LYS A 199 19.76 -13.03 9.12
C LYS A 199 18.26 -12.81 8.96
N PRO A 200 17.83 -11.80 8.16
CA PRO A 200 16.41 -11.54 7.97
C PRO A 200 15.73 -12.69 7.20
N ILE A 201 14.57 -13.09 7.69
CA ILE A 201 13.69 -14.09 7.07
C ILE A 201 12.41 -13.37 6.65
N TYR A 202 11.91 -13.67 5.46
CA TYR A 202 10.71 -13.05 4.90
C TYR A 202 9.57 -14.06 4.90
N PHE A 203 8.50 -13.74 5.62
CA PHE A 203 7.30 -14.56 5.71
C PHE A 203 6.13 -13.85 5.03
N ARG A 204 5.47 -14.48 4.10
CA ARG A 204 4.22 -13.99 3.54
C ARG A 204 3.12 -14.05 4.60
N ILE A 205 2.50 -12.90 4.90
CA ILE A 205 1.50 -12.79 5.98
C ILE A 205 0.24 -13.60 5.68
N ASP A 206 -0.15 -13.70 4.41
CA ASP A 206 -1.28 -14.52 3.96
C ASP A 206 -1.10 -16.03 4.16
N ARG A 207 0.13 -16.50 4.45
CA ARG A 207 0.46 -17.90 4.78
C ARG A 207 0.58 -18.18 6.28
N ILE A 208 0.31 -17.19 7.12
CA ILE A 208 0.34 -17.34 8.57
C ILE A 208 -1.06 -17.69 9.06
N SER A 209 -1.28 -18.94 9.44
CA SER A 209 -2.57 -19.42 9.93
C SER A 209 -2.86 -19.05 11.39
N ALA A 210 -1.81 -18.92 12.21
CA ALA A 210 -1.94 -18.53 13.61
C ALA A 210 -0.71 -17.75 14.10
N ILE A 211 -0.95 -16.84 15.03
CA ILE A 211 0.08 -16.05 15.72
C ILE A 211 -0.12 -16.22 17.22
N THR A 212 0.92 -16.62 17.92
CA THR A 212 0.96 -16.71 19.39
C THR A 212 1.97 -15.71 19.90
N GLU A 213 1.54 -14.76 20.70
CA GLU A 213 2.41 -13.77 21.33
C GLU A 213 3.05 -14.33 22.61
N HIS A 214 4.30 -13.99 22.83
CA HIS A 214 5.02 -14.31 24.06
C HIS A 214 5.19 -13.06 24.92
N ARG A 215 5.36 -13.26 26.22
CA ARG A 215 5.65 -12.14 27.15
C ARG A 215 7.11 -11.67 27.08
N GLU A 216 7.94 -12.41 26.35
CA GLU A 216 9.36 -12.13 26.19
C GLU A 216 9.56 -10.97 25.21
N ASN A 217 10.18 -9.90 25.69
CA ASN A 217 10.64 -8.82 24.84
C ASN A 217 12.05 -9.13 24.33
N PHE A 218 12.34 -8.73 23.10
CA PHE A 218 13.68 -8.79 22.55
C PHE A 218 14.29 -7.39 22.42
N CYS A 219 15.61 -7.32 22.50
CA CYS A 219 16.37 -6.11 22.20
C CYS A 219 17.30 -6.42 21.03
N LEU A 220 17.34 -5.52 20.05
CA LEU A 220 18.30 -5.59 18.95
C LEU A 220 19.35 -4.50 19.14
N GLU A 221 20.62 -4.84 18.90
CA GLU A 221 21.68 -3.86 18.79
C GLU A 221 21.44 -3.00 17.55
N ARG A 222 21.81 -1.72 17.55
CA ARG A 222 21.64 -0.78 16.44
C ARG A 222 22.14 -1.31 15.10
N LYS A 223 23.19 -2.11 15.08
CA LYS A 223 23.74 -2.70 13.85
C LYS A 223 22.80 -3.70 13.14
N TYR A 224 21.76 -4.15 13.87
CA TYR A 224 20.72 -5.05 13.35
C TYR A 224 19.38 -4.32 13.16
N ASP A 225 19.35 -2.99 13.32
CA ASP A 225 18.19 -2.21 12.94
C ASP A 225 17.94 -2.42 11.43
N PHE A 226 16.71 -2.79 11.13
CA PHE A 226 16.31 -3.11 9.78
C PHE A 226 15.95 -1.84 9.02
N ASP A 227 16.61 -1.60 7.88
CA ASP A 227 16.29 -0.48 6.99
C ASP A 227 15.36 -0.95 5.87
N GLU A 228 14.10 -0.58 5.99
CA GLU A 228 13.05 -0.88 5.01
C GLU A 228 13.25 -0.15 3.69
N GLY A 229 13.80 1.06 3.75
CA GLY A 229 14.11 1.88 2.58
C GLY A 229 15.19 1.21 1.74
N ASP A 230 16.31 0.84 2.35
CA ASP A 230 17.40 0.13 1.69
C ASP A 230 16.94 -1.20 1.08
N LEU A 231 16.15 -1.98 1.83
CA LEU A 231 15.59 -3.22 1.32
C LEU A 231 14.68 -2.97 0.10
N ARG A 232 13.83 -1.95 0.15
CA ARG A 232 12.89 -1.62 -0.94
C ARG A 232 13.62 -1.23 -2.22
N GLU A 233 14.73 -0.54 -2.11
CA GLU A 233 15.52 -0.10 -3.25
C GLU A 233 16.28 -1.25 -3.93
N LYS A 234 16.77 -2.21 -3.13
CA LYS A 234 17.71 -3.25 -3.60
C LYS A 234 17.07 -4.62 -3.81
N ASN A 235 15.94 -4.92 -3.15
CA ASN A 235 15.36 -6.25 -3.18
C ASN A 235 14.32 -6.41 -4.29
N GLN A 236 14.43 -7.50 -5.04
CA GLN A 236 13.48 -7.88 -6.07
C GLN A 236 12.72 -9.14 -5.64
N PHE A 237 11.38 -9.10 -5.75
CA PHE A 237 10.49 -10.22 -5.44
C PHE A 237 10.64 -10.81 -4.03
N MET A 238 11.15 -10.03 -3.06
CA MET A 238 11.35 -10.45 -1.66
C MET A 238 12.20 -11.73 -1.52
N PHE A 239 13.22 -11.86 -2.34
CA PHE A 239 14.26 -12.88 -2.15
C PHE A 239 15.45 -12.28 -1.41
N PRO A 240 15.89 -12.90 -0.29
CA PRO A 240 17.03 -12.41 0.47
C PRO A 240 18.33 -12.63 -0.32
N GLY A 241 19.31 -11.77 -0.09
CA GLY A 241 20.65 -11.88 -0.69
C GLY A 241 21.58 -10.79 -0.19
N GLU A 242 22.88 -10.96 -0.46
CA GLU A 242 23.87 -9.93 -0.18
C GLU A 242 23.79 -8.83 -1.24
N THR A 243 24.04 -7.58 -0.83
CA THR A 243 24.06 -6.46 -1.77
C THR A 243 25.25 -6.58 -2.70
N VAL A 244 24.99 -6.56 -4.00
CA VAL A 244 26.01 -6.59 -5.06
C VAL A 244 25.76 -5.50 -6.08
N LYS A 245 26.84 -5.05 -6.69
CA LYS A 245 26.81 -4.12 -7.81
C LYS A 245 26.78 -4.90 -9.12
N ILE A 246 25.73 -4.68 -9.91
CA ILE A 246 25.55 -5.34 -11.20
C ILE A 246 25.68 -4.36 -12.35
N ARG A 247 26.12 -4.86 -13.51
CA ARG A 247 26.07 -4.13 -14.78
C ARG A 247 25.41 -4.97 -15.84
N PHE A 248 24.56 -4.35 -16.63
CA PHE A 248 23.90 -5.02 -17.75
C PHE A 248 23.64 -4.05 -18.89
N ALA A 249 23.63 -4.58 -20.12
CA ALA A 249 23.21 -3.85 -21.31
C ALA A 249 21.70 -4.01 -21.48
N PHE A 250 21.01 -2.93 -21.79
CA PHE A 250 19.57 -2.89 -22.05
C PHE A 250 19.30 -2.25 -23.42
N SER A 251 18.56 -2.96 -24.27
CA SER A 251 18.17 -2.53 -25.62
C SER A 251 16.63 -2.52 -25.83
N GLY A 252 15.86 -2.54 -24.73
CA GLY A 252 14.41 -2.57 -24.81
C GLY A 252 13.79 -1.21 -25.14
N LEU A 253 12.47 -1.22 -25.41
CA LEU A 253 11.73 -0.05 -25.87
C LEU A 253 11.62 1.07 -24.83
N SER A 254 11.57 0.75 -23.55
CA SER A 254 11.40 1.71 -22.47
C SER A 254 12.51 1.59 -21.44
N LEU A 255 13.53 2.44 -21.59
CA LEU A 255 14.59 2.56 -20.61
C LEU A 255 14.06 2.97 -19.23
N GLN A 256 13.07 3.89 -19.20
CA GLN A 256 12.49 4.34 -17.93
C GLN A 256 11.84 3.20 -17.16
N ALA A 257 11.15 2.28 -17.83
CA ALA A 257 10.49 1.16 -17.15
C ALA A 257 11.46 0.22 -16.41
N ILE A 258 12.67 0.01 -16.90
CA ILE A 258 13.68 -0.77 -16.18
C ILE A 258 14.33 0.03 -15.06
N LEU A 259 14.53 1.33 -15.23
CA LEU A 259 15.04 2.22 -14.18
C LEU A 259 14.04 2.34 -13.02
N ASP A 260 12.75 2.48 -13.32
CA ASP A 260 11.68 2.54 -12.29
C ASP A 260 11.59 1.22 -11.48
N ARG A 261 11.93 0.10 -12.12
CA ARG A 261 11.94 -1.22 -11.45
C ARG A 261 13.16 -1.46 -10.57
N LEU A 262 14.27 -0.78 -10.86
CA LEU A 262 15.53 -0.84 -10.12
C LEU A 262 15.93 0.56 -9.64
N PRO A 263 15.42 1.02 -8.48
CA PRO A 263 15.60 2.42 -8.03
C PRO A 263 17.06 2.86 -7.89
N THR A 264 17.97 1.92 -7.62
CA THR A 264 19.41 2.18 -7.53
C THR A 264 20.10 2.31 -8.91
N ALA A 265 19.36 2.00 -10.00
CA ALA A 265 19.93 1.92 -11.35
C ALA A 265 20.34 3.28 -11.92
N LYS A 266 21.50 3.31 -12.55
CA LYS A 266 22.04 4.49 -13.25
C LYS A 266 22.55 4.08 -14.62
N VAL A 267 22.27 4.90 -15.63
CA VAL A 267 22.87 4.73 -16.97
C VAL A 267 24.30 5.26 -16.92
N VAL A 268 25.26 4.39 -17.15
CA VAL A 268 26.69 4.72 -17.14
C VAL A 268 27.27 4.96 -18.54
N GLU A 269 26.66 4.36 -19.58
CA GLU A 269 27.08 4.51 -20.97
C GLU A 269 25.88 4.34 -21.90
N LYS A 270 25.93 4.99 -23.06
CA LYS A 270 24.88 4.92 -24.08
C LYS A 270 25.48 4.74 -25.47
N ASN A 271 25.20 3.59 -26.08
CA ASN A 271 25.74 3.21 -27.41
C ASN A 271 24.57 2.97 -28.38
N GLY A 272 24.18 3.98 -29.14
CA GLY A 272 23.02 3.92 -30.02
C GLY A 272 21.73 3.58 -29.22
N ASN A 273 21.12 2.46 -29.57
CA ASN A 273 19.89 1.99 -28.89
C ASN A 273 20.15 1.17 -27.60
N THR A 274 21.41 0.94 -27.25
CA THR A 274 21.80 0.14 -26.09
C THR A 274 22.31 1.05 -24.98
N SER A 275 21.76 0.92 -23.78
CA SER A 275 22.23 1.60 -22.58
C SER A 275 22.91 0.60 -21.65
N ILE A 276 24.10 0.95 -21.14
CA ILE A 276 24.75 0.20 -20.07
C ILE A 276 24.27 0.76 -18.74
N ILE A 277 23.69 -0.10 -17.94
CA ILE A 277 23.08 0.24 -16.65
C ILE A 277 23.87 -0.41 -15.54
N GLU A 278 24.09 0.33 -14.48
CA GLU A 278 24.70 -0.12 -13.23
C GLU A 278 23.67 0.03 -12.10
N ALA A 279 23.54 -0.98 -11.26
CA ALA A 279 22.62 -0.96 -10.12
C ALA A 279 23.21 -1.72 -8.93
N GLU A 280 22.83 -1.31 -7.72
CA GLU A 280 23.03 -2.08 -6.50
C GLU A 280 21.76 -2.87 -6.19
N VAL A 281 21.87 -4.19 -6.04
CA VAL A 281 20.73 -5.08 -5.82
C VAL A 281 21.10 -6.20 -4.86
N ASN A 282 20.10 -6.83 -4.26
CA ASN A 282 20.32 -8.05 -3.51
C ASN A 282 20.51 -9.23 -4.48
N HIS A 283 21.68 -9.86 -4.41
CA HIS A 283 22.03 -11.01 -5.23
C HIS A 283 21.19 -12.22 -4.82
N GLY A 284 20.58 -12.89 -5.78
CA GLY A 284 19.77 -14.07 -5.57
C GLY A 284 18.72 -14.25 -6.66
N ARG A 285 17.79 -15.16 -6.43
CA ARG A 285 16.79 -15.54 -7.43
C ARG A 285 15.91 -14.35 -7.87
N GLY A 286 15.67 -13.38 -7.00
CA GLY A 286 14.84 -12.22 -7.31
C GLY A 286 15.38 -11.37 -8.45
N ILE A 287 16.67 -11.01 -8.42
CA ILE A 287 17.25 -10.21 -9.50
C ILE A 287 17.37 -11.01 -10.80
N ILE A 288 17.67 -12.31 -10.73
CA ILE A 288 17.70 -13.19 -11.91
C ILE A 288 16.32 -13.19 -12.58
N MET A 289 15.24 -13.41 -11.83
CA MET A 289 13.87 -13.38 -12.35
C MET A 289 13.53 -12.01 -12.94
N CYS A 290 13.92 -10.92 -12.28
CA CYS A 290 13.70 -9.57 -12.76
C CYS A 290 14.36 -9.33 -14.13
N LEU A 291 15.62 -9.71 -14.29
CA LEU A 291 16.38 -9.55 -15.53
C LEU A 291 15.84 -10.48 -16.64
N LEU A 292 15.54 -11.74 -16.33
CA LEU A 292 14.94 -12.71 -17.27
C LEU A 292 13.58 -12.23 -17.78
N SER A 293 12.78 -11.54 -16.95
CA SER A 293 11.48 -11.00 -17.37
C SER A 293 11.56 -9.99 -18.50
N GLN A 294 12.74 -9.43 -18.77
CA GLN A 294 13.01 -8.51 -19.87
C GLN A 294 13.32 -9.23 -21.20
N GLY A 295 13.42 -10.57 -21.17
CA GLY A 295 13.73 -11.37 -22.36
C GLY A 295 15.09 -11.02 -22.98
N SER A 296 15.14 -10.95 -24.31
CA SER A 296 16.37 -10.67 -25.05
C SER A 296 16.86 -9.22 -24.96
N TRP A 297 16.13 -8.33 -24.31
CA TRP A 297 16.52 -6.92 -24.16
C TRP A 297 17.60 -6.68 -23.12
N VAL A 298 17.88 -7.68 -22.28
CA VAL A 298 18.88 -7.59 -21.23
C VAL A 298 20.03 -8.56 -21.49
N LYS A 299 21.27 -8.05 -21.37
CA LYS A 299 22.48 -8.86 -21.32
C LYS A 299 23.27 -8.48 -20.07
N VAL A 300 23.37 -9.41 -19.12
CA VAL A 300 24.19 -9.21 -17.91
C VAL A 300 25.67 -9.18 -18.29
N LEU A 301 26.40 -8.23 -17.72
CA LEU A 301 27.80 -7.99 -17.99
C LEU A 301 28.70 -8.30 -16.78
N SER A 302 28.22 -7.98 -15.57
CA SER A 302 28.95 -8.25 -14.32
C SER A 302 27.99 -8.28 -13.11
N PRO A 303 28.35 -8.93 -12.00
CA PRO A 303 29.56 -9.74 -11.80
C PRO A 303 29.49 -11.06 -12.57
N GLN A 304 30.65 -11.73 -12.72
CA GLN A 304 30.73 -12.99 -13.47
C GLN A 304 29.85 -14.08 -12.89
N SER A 305 29.72 -14.15 -11.55
CA SER A 305 28.81 -15.08 -10.88
C SER A 305 27.36 -14.95 -11.38
N LEU A 306 26.85 -13.72 -11.49
CA LEU A 306 25.49 -13.47 -11.98
C LEU A 306 25.36 -13.81 -13.48
N VAL A 307 26.40 -13.58 -14.27
CA VAL A 307 26.44 -13.98 -15.70
C VAL A 307 26.32 -15.50 -15.82
N ASP A 308 27.03 -16.24 -14.99
CA ASP A 308 27.06 -17.70 -15.04
C ASP A 308 25.71 -18.29 -14.55
N GLU A 309 25.14 -17.75 -13.47
CA GLU A 309 23.78 -18.11 -13.02
C GLU A 309 22.71 -17.85 -14.09
N MET A 310 22.81 -16.70 -14.79
CA MET A 310 21.90 -16.39 -15.90
C MET A 310 22.03 -17.38 -17.05
N LYS A 311 23.25 -17.81 -17.40
CA LYS A 311 23.48 -18.83 -18.44
C LYS A 311 22.88 -20.18 -18.03
N GLU A 312 23.15 -20.62 -16.80
CA GLU A 312 22.58 -21.88 -16.28
C GLU A 312 21.06 -21.89 -16.33
N GLU A 313 20.41 -20.79 -15.93
CA GLU A 313 18.95 -20.69 -15.96
C GLU A 313 18.40 -20.68 -17.40
N LEU A 314 19.07 -19.99 -18.33
CA LEU A 314 18.72 -19.99 -19.75
C LEU A 314 18.88 -21.38 -20.36
N ASP A 315 19.95 -22.11 -20.05
CA ASP A 315 20.16 -23.47 -20.53
C ASP A 315 19.09 -24.44 -20.01
N LYS A 316 18.70 -24.32 -18.75
CA LYS A 316 17.55 -25.05 -18.19
C LYS A 316 16.25 -24.71 -18.93
N MET A 317 15.98 -23.43 -19.18
CA MET A 317 14.79 -23.01 -19.92
C MET A 317 14.79 -23.57 -21.33
N ILE A 318 15.90 -23.50 -22.06
CA ILE A 318 16.04 -24.06 -23.40
C ILE A 318 15.81 -25.57 -23.41
N SER A 319 16.29 -26.28 -22.37
CA SER A 319 16.14 -27.73 -22.29
C SER A 319 14.69 -28.21 -22.28
N TYR A 320 13.75 -27.40 -21.78
CA TYR A 320 12.32 -27.72 -21.78
C TYR A 320 11.67 -27.62 -23.16
N TYR A 321 12.28 -26.94 -24.10
CA TYR A 321 11.77 -26.77 -25.47
C TYR A 321 12.53 -27.58 -26.51
N LYS A 322 13.59 -28.29 -26.11
CA LYS A 322 14.26 -29.26 -26.99
C LYS A 322 13.40 -30.54 -27.02
N ILE A 323 12.85 -30.85 -28.20
CA ILE A 323 12.18 -32.09 -28.52
C ILE A 323 13.23 -33.16 -28.87
#